data_ca2fff9fc18b2f1546ebf30e8ab96e62
#
_entry.id   ca2fff9fc18b2f1546ebf30e8ab96e62
#
_cell.length_a   1.000
_cell.length_b   1.000
_cell.length_c   1.000
_cell.angle_alpha   90.00
_cell.angle_beta   90.00
_cell.angle_gamma   90.00
#
_symmetry.space_group_name_H-M   'P 1'
#
loop_
_entity.id
_entity.type
_entity.pdbx_description
1 polymer ?
#
loop_
_entity_poly.entity_id
_entity_poly.type
_entity_poly.pdbx_seq_one_letter_code
_entity_poly.pdbx_strand_id
1 'polypeptide(L)'
;MNIENLCYGCMREKENTDERCPCCGFDNASYEKTRSTRALPLGTILNGRYLLGKVLGEGGFGITYLAMDLNLEMPVAIKEYFPVGLASRDTSIEGSTENVSVITGEKKKYYDYGIKSFASEAKNLAKFRKTDGIIFVTDFFLENSTAYLVMEYIDGKTLKIGRAHV
;
A
#
# COMPACT_ATOMS: atom_id res chain seq x y z
N MET A 1 -15.12 -10.87 -11.74
CA MET A 1 -14.51 -9.52 -11.65
C MET A 1 -13.64 -9.27 -12.86
N ASN A 2 -13.83 -8.14 -13.53
CA ASN A 2 -12.96 -7.72 -14.63
C ASN A 2 -11.94 -6.70 -14.11
N ILE A 3 -10.68 -7.11 -14.03
CA ILE A 3 -9.59 -6.28 -13.48
C ILE A 3 -9.39 -5.00 -14.28
N GLU A 4 -9.57 -5.05 -15.62
CA GLU A 4 -9.40 -3.89 -16.49
C GLU A 4 -10.40 -2.78 -16.21
N ASN A 5 -11.54 -3.12 -15.64
CA ASN A 5 -12.60 -2.19 -15.32
C ASN A 5 -12.58 -1.69 -13.88
N LEU A 6 -11.62 -2.11 -13.06
CA LEU A 6 -11.54 -1.66 -11.67
C LEU A 6 -11.15 -0.18 -11.57
N CYS A 7 -11.86 0.52 -10.70
CA CYS A 7 -11.49 1.88 -10.31
C CYS A 7 -10.40 1.82 -9.24
N TYR A 8 -9.24 2.40 -9.51
CA TYR A 8 -8.13 2.46 -8.54
C TYR A 8 -8.39 3.38 -7.34
N GLY A 9 -9.47 4.15 -7.37
CA GLY A 9 -9.87 5.02 -6.25
C GLY A 9 -10.79 4.36 -5.24
N CYS A 10 -11.62 3.39 -5.65
CA CYS A 10 -12.59 2.73 -4.76
C CYS A 10 -12.69 1.21 -4.94
N MET A 11 -11.97 0.62 -5.88
CA MET A 11 -11.95 -0.81 -6.19
C MET A 11 -13.30 -1.39 -6.66
N ARG A 12 -14.23 -0.55 -7.12
CA ARG A 12 -15.47 -0.98 -7.78
C ARG A 12 -15.28 -1.10 -9.28
N GLU A 13 -15.99 -2.01 -9.92
CA GLU A 13 -16.00 -2.10 -11.37
C GLU A 13 -16.70 -0.90 -12.00
N LYS A 14 -16.13 -0.41 -13.10
CA LYS A 14 -16.69 0.66 -13.95
C LYS A 14 -17.16 0.09 -15.27
N GLU A 15 -18.17 0.68 -15.86
CA GLU A 15 -18.61 0.31 -17.22
C GLU A 15 -17.67 0.86 -18.31
N ASN A 16 -16.96 1.96 -18.02
CA ASN A 16 -16.03 2.61 -18.94
C ASN A 16 -14.68 2.84 -18.24
N THR A 17 -13.59 2.41 -18.88
CA THR A 17 -12.23 2.50 -18.31
C THR A 17 -11.60 3.89 -18.48
N ASP A 18 -12.08 4.69 -19.42
CA ASP A 18 -11.43 5.96 -19.82
C ASP A 18 -11.95 7.19 -19.07
N GLU A 19 -13.03 7.04 -18.31
CA GLU A 19 -13.69 8.15 -17.64
C GLU A 19 -13.44 8.17 -16.13
N ARG A 20 -13.67 9.35 -15.55
CA ARG A 20 -13.73 9.54 -14.11
C ARG A 20 -14.75 8.58 -13.50
N CYS A 21 -14.38 7.94 -12.42
CA CYS A 21 -15.25 6.98 -11.76
C CYS A 21 -16.57 7.61 -11.31
N PRO A 22 -17.73 7.07 -11.74
CA PRO A 22 -19.03 7.62 -11.34
C PRO A 22 -19.34 7.43 -9.84
N CYS A 23 -18.69 6.46 -9.19
CA CYS A 23 -18.90 6.18 -7.76
C CYS A 23 -18.12 7.12 -6.85
N CYS A 24 -16.83 7.33 -7.11
CA CYS A 24 -15.95 8.08 -6.20
C CYS A 24 -15.30 9.31 -6.82
N GLY A 25 -15.50 9.55 -8.13
CA GLY A 25 -14.93 10.68 -8.84
C GLY A 25 -13.44 10.56 -9.14
N PHE A 26 -12.82 9.42 -8.90
CA PHE A 26 -11.39 9.22 -9.12
C PHE A 26 -11.03 9.28 -10.60
N ASP A 27 -9.95 9.99 -10.90
CA ASP A 27 -9.38 10.17 -12.23
C ASP A 27 -7.91 9.75 -12.20
N ASN A 28 -7.57 8.69 -12.96
CA ASN A 28 -6.22 8.13 -12.98
C ASN A 28 -5.18 9.16 -13.44
N ALA A 29 -5.47 9.91 -14.50
CA ALA A 29 -4.51 10.86 -15.07
C ALA A 29 -4.22 12.02 -14.13
N SER A 30 -5.22 12.57 -13.47
CA SER A 30 -5.07 13.63 -12.47
C SER A 30 -4.28 13.14 -11.25
N TYR A 31 -4.55 11.92 -10.80
CA TYR A 31 -3.83 11.31 -9.68
C TYR A 31 -2.34 11.11 -10.00
N GLU A 32 -2.01 10.55 -11.18
CA GLU A 32 -0.62 10.31 -11.57
C GLU A 32 0.22 11.59 -11.66
N LYS A 33 -0.39 12.73 -11.99
CA LYS A 33 0.30 14.03 -12.00
C LYS A 33 0.74 14.49 -10.62
N THR A 34 0.03 14.09 -9.57
CA THR A 34 0.27 14.54 -8.19
C THR A 34 0.78 13.42 -7.27
N ARG A 35 0.85 12.20 -7.76
CA ARG A 35 1.36 11.06 -7.00
C ARG A 35 2.79 11.30 -6.57
N SER A 36 3.10 10.96 -5.31
CA SER A 36 4.47 10.95 -4.81
C SER A 36 5.35 9.99 -5.65
N THR A 37 6.54 10.43 -6.04
CA THR A 37 7.50 9.61 -6.80
C THR A 37 8.00 8.40 -6.01
N ARG A 38 7.85 8.42 -4.70
CA ARG A 38 8.18 7.30 -3.80
C ARG A 38 7.10 6.21 -3.81
N ALA A 39 5.87 6.58 -4.10
CA ALA A 39 4.75 5.66 -4.14
C ALA A 39 4.77 4.79 -5.39
N LEU A 40 4.35 3.54 -5.25
CA LEU A 40 4.18 2.63 -6.39
C LEU A 40 3.07 3.11 -7.32
N PRO A 41 3.22 2.93 -8.65
CA PRO A 41 2.21 3.31 -9.63
C PRO A 41 0.89 2.57 -9.46
N LEU A 42 -0.19 3.19 -9.95
CA LEU A 42 -1.48 2.52 -10.08
C LEU A 42 -1.35 1.24 -10.91
N GLY A 43 -2.03 0.18 -10.50
CA GLY A 43 -2.02 -1.09 -11.21
C GLY A 43 -0.81 -1.99 -10.95
N THR A 44 0.13 -1.58 -10.09
CA THR A 44 1.21 -2.46 -9.62
C THR A 44 0.62 -3.69 -8.95
N ILE A 45 1.13 -4.88 -9.28
CA ILE A 45 0.71 -6.13 -8.64
C ILE A 45 1.80 -6.57 -7.66
N LEU A 46 1.44 -6.68 -6.39
CA LEU A 46 2.32 -7.18 -5.34
C LEU A 46 1.99 -8.65 -5.02
N ASN A 47 3.04 -9.42 -4.77
CA ASN A 47 2.97 -10.84 -4.41
C ASN A 47 2.11 -11.67 -5.39
N GLY A 48 2.03 -11.24 -6.65
CA GLY A 48 1.19 -11.87 -7.67
C GLY A 48 -0.31 -11.90 -7.33
N ARG A 49 -0.75 -11.12 -6.35
CA ARG A 49 -2.09 -11.23 -5.76
C ARG A 49 -2.80 -9.90 -5.54
N TYR A 50 -2.07 -8.87 -5.18
CA TYR A 50 -2.66 -7.60 -4.75
C TYR A 50 -2.46 -6.52 -5.81
N LEU A 51 -3.55 -6.07 -6.41
CA LEU A 51 -3.56 -4.98 -7.40
C LEU A 51 -3.68 -3.64 -6.69
N LEU A 52 -2.64 -2.82 -6.78
CA LEU A 52 -2.60 -1.52 -6.10
C LEU A 52 -3.46 -0.47 -6.79
N GLY A 53 -4.21 0.26 -5.97
CA GLY A 53 -4.87 1.51 -6.30
C GLY A 53 -4.16 2.72 -5.71
N LYS A 54 -4.93 3.74 -5.35
CA LYS A 54 -4.42 5.00 -4.82
C LYS A 54 -3.73 4.84 -3.47
N VAL A 55 -2.85 5.79 -3.17
CA VAL A 55 -2.31 5.98 -1.82
C VAL A 55 -3.42 6.46 -0.89
N LEU A 56 -3.58 5.78 0.24
CA LEU A 56 -4.48 6.16 1.32
C LEU A 56 -3.83 7.11 2.32
N GLY A 57 -2.51 6.98 2.49
CA GLY A 57 -1.74 7.83 3.38
C GLY A 57 -0.24 7.61 3.24
N GLU A 58 0.53 8.64 3.51
CA GLU A 58 1.98 8.62 3.62
C GLU A 58 2.41 9.18 4.97
N GLY A 59 3.38 8.52 5.60
CA GLY A 59 3.95 8.94 6.86
C GLY A 59 5.45 8.73 6.91
N GLY A 60 6.07 9.03 8.06
CA GLY A 60 7.52 8.89 8.27
C GLY A 60 8.03 7.46 8.17
N PHE A 61 7.19 6.46 8.35
CA PHE A 61 7.56 5.04 8.38
C PHE A 61 7.02 4.22 7.22
N GLY A 62 6.09 4.75 6.44
CA GLY A 62 5.53 3.96 5.36
C GLY A 62 4.48 4.66 4.52
N ILE A 63 4.03 3.92 3.51
CA ILE A 63 3.01 4.34 2.57
C ILE A 63 1.89 3.29 2.63
N THR A 64 0.66 3.74 2.77
CA THR A 64 -0.51 2.86 2.78
C THR A 64 -1.30 3.02 1.49
N TYR A 65 -1.60 1.92 0.83
CA TYR A 65 -2.31 1.85 -0.44
C TYR A 65 -3.67 1.19 -0.27
N LEU A 66 -4.63 1.62 -1.07
CA LEU A 66 -5.80 0.82 -1.39
C LEU A 66 -5.38 -0.26 -2.39
N ALA A 67 -5.87 -1.48 -2.22
CA ALA A 67 -5.60 -2.57 -3.15
C ALA A 67 -6.80 -3.51 -3.29
N MET A 68 -6.80 -4.29 -4.36
CA MET A 68 -7.74 -5.40 -4.55
C MET A 68 -7.01 -6.71 -4.34
N ASP A 69 -7.49 -7.53 -3.42
CA ASP A 69 -7.09 -8.92 -3.32
C ASP A 69 -7.74 -9.71 -4.48
N LEU A 70 -6.92 -10.09 -5.47
CA LEU A 70 -7.41 -10.75 -6.68
C LEU A 70 -7.88 -12.18 -6.43
N ASN A 71 -7.43 -12.81 -5.33
CA ASN A 71 -7.87 -14.17 -4.99
C ASN A 71 -9.23 -14.19 -4.28
N LEU A 72 -9.43 -13.23 -3.37
CA LEU A 72 -10.67 -13.12 -2.59
C LEU A 72 -11.68 -12.14 -3.19
N GLU A 73 -11.28 -11.39 -4.21
CA GLU A 73 -12.08 -10.36 -4.89
C GLU A 73 -12.66 -9.33 -3.91
N MET A 74 -11.83 -8.85 -3.00
CA MET A 74 -12.22 -7.87 -2.01
C MET A 74 -11.17 -6.79 -1.82
N PRO A 75 -11.56 -5.53 -1.52
CA PRO A 75 -10.60 -4.47 -1.25
C PRO A 75 -9.88 -4.71 0.08
N VAL A 76 -8.60 -4.36 0.09
CA VAL A 76 -7.72 -4.40 1.27
C VAL A 76 -6.91 -3.12 1.36
N ALA A 77 -6.33 -2.85 2.51
CA ALA A 77 -5.31 -1.83 2.68
C ALA A 77 -3.94 -2.51 2.81
N ILE A 78 -2.93 -1.96 2.15
CA ILE A 78 -1.56 -2.49 2.21
C ILE A 78 -0.62 -1.39 2.69
N LYS A 79 0.05 -1.64 3.81
CA LYS A 79 1.08 -0.75 4.34
C LYS A 79 2.46 -1.25 3.91
N GLU A 80 3.19 -0.40 3.21
CA GLU A 80 4.57 -0.62 2.82
C GLU A 80 5.51 -0.01 3.84
N TYR A 81 6.51 -0.75 4.29
CA TYR A 81 7.60 -0.19 5.09
C TYR A 81 8.49 0.68 4.21
N PHE A 82 8.46 1.98 4.44
CA PHE A 82 9.22 2.97 3.66
C PHE A 82 9.66 4.12 4.56
N PRO A 83 10.68 3.93 5.40
CA PRO A 83 11.11 4.95 6.35
C PRO A 83 11.81 6.11 5.65
N VAL A 84 11.34 7.32 5.93
CA VAL A 84 11.93 8.56 5.41
C VAL A 84 13.37 8.69 5.89
N GLY A 85 14.27 9.03 4.97
CA GLY A 85 15.70 9.17 5.26
C GLY A 85 16.53 7.89 5.22
N LEU A 86 15.90 6.72 5.22
CA LEU A 86 16.57 5.41 5.11
C LEU A 86 16.31 4.72 3.77
N ALA A 87 15.13 4.94 3.20
CA ALA A 87 14.69 4.33 1.95
C ALA A 87 14.45 5.39 0.88
N SER A 88 14.72 5.04 -0.37
CA SER A 88 14.44 5.88 -1.53
C SER A 88 13.94 5.05 -2.71
N ARG A 89 13.10 5.68 -3.53
CA ARG A 89 12.61 5.15 -4.80
C ARG A 89 12.09 6.33 -5.61
N ASP A 90 12.30 6.29 -6.91
CA ASP A 90 11.72 7.24 -7.86
C ASP A 90 11.06 6.48 -9.00
N THR A 91 9.74 6.43 -9.00
CA THR A 91 8.91 5.76 -10.01
C THR A 91 8.47 6.67 -11.14
N SER A 92 8.92 7.93 -11.16
CA SER A 92 8.62 8.90 -12.24
C SER A 92 9.49 8.71 -13.48
N ILE A 93 10.62 8.00 -13.34
CA ILE A 93 11.60 7.77 -14.42
C ILE A 93 11.19 6.52 -15.19
N GLU A 94 11.13 6.62 -16.51
CA GLU A 94 10.88 5.48 -17.39
C GLU A 94 11.99 4.42 -17.19
N GLY A 95 11.59 3.15 -17.03
CA GLY A 95 12.52 2.07 -16.72
C GLY A 95 12.96 2.00 -15.25
N SER A 96 12.40 2.83 -14.36
CA SER A 96 12.62 2.73 -12.91
C SER A 96 12.12 1.38 -12.37
N THR A 97 12.75 0.93 -11.28
CA THR A 97 12.33 -0.30 -10.61
C THR A 97 11.39 0.02 -9.43
N GLU A 98 10.56 -0.95 -9.08
CA GLU A 98 9.71 -0.89 -7.89
C GLU A 98 10.53 -1.12 -6.59
N ASN A 99 11.78 -1.56 -6.74
CA ASN A 99 12.67 -1.84 -5.62
C ASN A 99 13.00 -0.59 -4.81
N VAL A 100 13.00 -0.76 -3.51
CA VAL A 100 13.47 0.25 -2.57
C VAL A 100 14.99 0.22 -2.53
N SER A 101 15.60 1.38 -2.67
CA SER A 101 17.03 1.57 -2.48
C SER A 101 17.31 2.03 -1.06
N VAL A 102 18.28 1.42 -0.42
CA VAL A 102 18.68 1.73 0.95
C VAL A 102 20.11 2.25 0.95
N ILE A 103 20.36 3.32 1.68
CA ILE A 103 21.71 3.87 1.84
C ILE A 103 22.57 2.87 2.61
N THR A 104 23.78 2.62 2.13
CA THR A 104 24.72 1.67 2.74
C THR A 104 25.27 2.18 4.09
N GLY A 105 25.87 1.27 4.89
CA GLY A 105 26.50 1.57 6.16
C GLY A 105 25.53 1.49 7.35
N GLU A 106 25.64 2.43 8.30
CA GLU A 106 24.82 2.43 9.51
C GLU A 106 23.32 2.57 9.22
N LYS A 107 22.95 3.34 8.20
CA LYS A 107 21.55 3.52 7.78
C LYS A 107 20.93 2.20 7.33
N LYS A 108 21.71 1.34 6.68
CA LYS A 108 21.24 -0.01 6.31
C LYS A 108 20.92 -0.86 7.54
N LYS A 109 21.70 -0.76 8.60
CA LYS A 109 21.42 -1.47 9.86
C LYS A 109 20.12 -1.01 10.51
N TYR A 110 19.84 0.29 10.52
CA TYR A 110 18.57 0.83 10.99
C TYR A 110 17.40 0.39 10.13
N TYR A 111 17.58 0.37 8.84
CA TYR A 111 16.56 -0.10 7.90
C TYR A 111 16.22 -1.58 8.13
N ASP A 112 17.24 -2.44 8.22
CA ASP A 112 17.08 -3.89 8.45
C ASP A 112 16.44 -4.17 9.83
N TYR A 113 16.83 -3.41 10.86
CA TYR A 113 16.18 -3.47 12.16
C TYR A 113 14.70 -3.07 12.09
N GLY A 114 14.39 -2.03 11.34
CA GLY A 114 13.02 -1.56 11.15
C GLY A 114 12.14 -2.57 10.42
N ILE A 115 12.68 -3.30 9.43
CA ILE A 115 11.95 -4.40 8.78
C ILE A 115 11.60 -5.50 9.79
N LYS A 116 12.52 -5.88 10.67
CA LYS A 116 12.27 -6.88 11.72
C LYS A 116 11.21 -6.40 12.70
N SER A 117 11.26 -5.14 13.10
CA SER A 117 10.24 -4.53 13.97
C SER A 117 8.88 -4.49 13.30
N PHE A 118 8.83 -4.14 12.02
CA PHE A 118 7.60 -4.14 11.23
C PHE A 118 6.98 -5.54 11.12
N ALA A 119 7.81 -6.56 10.90
CA ALA A 119 7.37 -7.97 10.89
C ALA A 119 6.85 -8.42 12.25
N SER A 120 7.50 -8.01 13.35
CA SER A 120 7.07 -8.32 14.72
C SER A 120 5.73 -7.65 15.05
N GLU A 121 5.53 -6.41 14.64
CA GLU A 121 4.25 -5.70 14.77
C GLU A 121 3.13 -6.43 14.01
N ALA A 122 3.40 -6.85 12.78
CA ALA A 122 2.46 -7.63 11.98
C ALA A 122 2.02 -8.92 12.69
N LYS A 123 2.98 -9.66 13.24
CA LYS A 123 2.70 -10.89 14.00
C LYS A 123 1.88 -10.62 15.26
N ASN A 124 2.17 -9.53 15.96
CA ASN A 124 1.43 -9.14 17.15
C ASN A 124 -0.01 -8.76 16.80
N LEU A 125 -0.21 -7.94 15.78
CA LEU A 125 -1.55 -7.55 15.30
C LEU A 125 -2.37 -8.76 14.83
N ALA A 126 -1.74 -9.73 14.18
CA ALA A 126 -2.42 -10.94 13.71
C ALA A 126 -2.98 -11.82 14.84
N LYS A 127 -2.48 -11.67 16.07
CA LYS A 127 -3.00 -12.39 17.25
C LYS A 127 -4.33 -11.84 17.74
N PHE A 128 -4.62 -10.57 17.46
CA PHE A 128 -5.86 -9.90 17.87
C PHE A 128 -6.95 -10.08 16.81
N ARG A 129 -7.49 -11.30 16.71
CA ARG A 129 -8.57 -11.60 15.78
C ARG A 129 -9.90 -11.05 16.30
N LYS A 130 -10.56 -10.21 15.48
CA LYS A 130 -11.92 -9.72 15.72
C LYS A 130 -12.13 -9.00 17.07
N THR A 131 -11.15 -8.26 17.53
CA THR A 131 -11.35 -7.36 18.67
C THR A 131 -11.83 -6.02 18.12
N ASP A 132 -12.95 -5.52 18.64
CA ASP A 132 -13.50 -4.23 18.22
C ASP A 132 -12.46 -3.10 18.36
N GLY A 133 -12.28 -2.34 17.27
CA GLY A 133 -11.34 -1.23 17.24
C GLY A 133 -9.90 -1.59 16.86
N ILE A 134 -9.59 -2.85 16.60
CA ILE A 134 -8.27 -3.30 16.12
C ILE A 134 -8.38 -3.75 14.67
N ILE A 135 -7.47 -3.23 13.82
CA ILE A 135 -7.39 -3.60 12.41
C ILE A 135 -6.97 -5.07 12.28
N PHE A 136 -7.71 -5.81 11.48
CA PHE A 136 -7.43 -7.21 11.20
C PHE A 136 -6.34 -7.33 10.13
N VAL A 137 -5.22 -7.98 10.48
CA VAL A 137 -4.12 -8.29 9.57
C VAL A 137 -4.38 -9.63 8.90
N THR A 138 -4.33 -9.65 7.57
CA THR A 138 -4.64 -10.84 6.77
C THR A 138 -3.42 -11.47 6.14
N ASP A 139 -2.35 -10.71 5.88
CA ASP A 139 -1.15 -11.21 5.23
C ASP A 139 0.06 -10.32 5.53
N PHE A 140 1.25 -10.86 5.35
CA PHE A 140 2.54 -10.16 5.44
C PHE A 140 3.52 -10.83 4.46
N PHE A 141 4.24 -10.03 3.68
CA PHE A 141 5.22 -10.55 2.74
C PHE A 141 6.38 -9.58 2.50
N LEU A 142 7.47 -10.10 1.97
CA LEU A 142 8.66 -9.35 1.56
C LEU A 142 8.72 -9.29 0.04
N GLU A 143 8.88 -8.11 -0.52
CA GLU A 143 9.04 -7.86 -1.95
C GLU A 143 9.69 -6.47 -2.13
N ASN A 144 10.26 -6.20 -3.30
CA ASN A 144 10.86 -4.90 -3.62
C ASN A 144 11.89 -4.41 -2.59
N SER A 145 12.62 -5.33 -1.97
CA SER A 145 13.60 -5.03 -0.91
C SER A 145 13.00 -4.35 0.33
N THR A 146 11.71 -4.53 0.57
CA THR A 146 10.98 -4.03 1.72
C THR A 146 9.93 -5.03 2.20
N ALA A 147 9.05 -4.61 3.09
CA ALA A 147 8.00 -5.42 3.68
C ALA A 147 6.63 -4.78 3.49
N TYR A 148 5.62 -5.62 3.35
CA TYR A 148 4.23 -5.23 3.17
C TYR A 148 3.34 -5.93 4.18
N LEU A 149 2.42 -5.17 4.76
CA LEU A 149 1.40 -5.63 5.69
C LEU A 149 0.02 -5.46 5.06
N VAL A 150 -0.71 -6.55 4.90
CA VAL A 150 -2.08 -6.52 4.34
C VAL A 150 -3.10 -6.51 5.46
N MET A 151 -4.03 -5.57 5.40
CA MET A 151 -5.05 -5.33 6.41
C MET A 151 -6.43 -5.25 5.77
N GLU A 152 -7.47 -5.47 6.57
CA GLU A 152 -8.82 -5.14 6.14
C GLU A 152 -8.93 -3.65 5.76
N TYR A 153 -9.73 -3.37 4.74
CA TYR A 153 -10.09 -2.02 4.35
C TYR A 153 -11.53 -1.73 4.78
N ILE A 154 -11.68 -0.68 5.58
CA ILE A 154 -12.99 -0.21 6.03
C ILE A 154 -13.25 1.13 5.37
N ASP A 155 -14.23 1.17 4.47
CA ASP A 155 -14.57 2.35 3.69
C ASP A 155 -14.91 3.55 4.60
N GLY A 156 -14.17 4.64 4.40
CA GLY A 156 -14.46 5.95 5.01
C GLY A 156 -13.87 6.22 6.39
N LYS A 157 -13.22 5.28 7.10
CA LYS A 157 -12.79 5.51 8.50
C LYS A 157 -11.38 5.04 8.88
N THR A 158 -10.65 4.40 8.00
CA THR A 158 -9.46 3.63 8.34
C THR A 158 -8.23 4.42 8.75
N LEU A 159 -8.10 5.65 8.32
CA LEU A 159 -6.83 6.35 8.41
C LEU A 159 -6.58 7.08 9.74
N LYS A 160 -7.61 7.22 10.58
CA LYS A 160 -7.44 7.81 11.91
C LYS A 160 -6.74 6.88 12.90
N ILE A 161 -6.74 5.58 12.64
CA ILE A 161 -6.18 4.56 13.54
C ILE A 161 -4.64 4.48 13.40
N GLY A 162 -4.09 4.77 12.21
CA GLY A 162 -2.64 4.83 11.99
C GLY A 162 -1.90 5.91 12.77
N ARG A 163 -2.60 6.86 13.40
CA ARG A 163 -2.02 7.87 14.28
C ARG A 163 -1.89 7.43 15.73
N ALA A 164 -2.54 6.35 16.13
CA ALA A 164 -2.51 5.85 17.51
C ALA A 164 -1.25 5.04 17.83
N HIS A 165 -0.40 4.75 16.84
CA HIS A 165 0.82 3.97 16.98
C HIS A 165 2.10 4.79 16.75
N VAL A 166 2.01 6.08 16.83
CA VAL A 166 3.18 6.96 16.76
C VAL A 166 3.71 7.22 18.16
#